data_a268ddd2032ef1347fc51fada17dd854
#
_entry.id   a268ddd2032ef1347fc51fada17dd854
#
_cell.length_a   1.000
_cell.length_b   1.000
_cell.length_c   1.000
_cell.angle_alpha   90.00
_cell.angle_beta   90.00
_cell.angle_gamma   90.00
#
_symmetry.space_group_name_H-M   'P 1'
#
loop_
_entity.id
_entity.type
_entity.pdbx_description
1 polymer ?
#
loop_
_entity_poly.entity_id
_entity_poly.type
_entity_poly.pdbx_seq_one_letter_code
_entity_poly.pdbx_strand_id
1 'polypeptide(L)'
;MLTAATAGHVLDFDDTYLPGLAHLSAPTAPAALVLGAELGKGVGAVLRAYAEGFEAMGAVAAASHPALYERGWHPTAVCGPVGSATAAARLLGLNTERTRAAVGLSLLGAGGLRAAFGTDGKSLQVGMAAAGGVRAAQLAAAGAELPADVARAPAGFEDAFGGRFAEPGARGAIELNWIKAWPCCLQTHGAIEAADRARATGV
;
A
#
# COMPACT_ATOMS: atom_id res chain seq x y z
N MET A 1 -4.58 13.10 -5.72
CA MET A 1 -3.98 11.83 -5.26
C MET A 1 -3.64 11.88 -3.78
N LEU A 2 -2.67 12.67 -3.35
CA LEU A 2 -2.24 12.77 -1.94
C LEU A 2 -3.44 12.95 -0.98
N THR A 3 -4.27 13.95 -1.22
CA THR A 3 -5.45 14.24 -0.38
C THR A 3 -6.43 13.07 -0.28
N ALA A 4 -6.70 12.38 -1.40
CA ALA A 4 -7.65 11.27 -1.41
C ALA A 4 -7.12 10.07 -0.58
N ALA A 5 -5.83 9.74 -0.68
CA ALA A 5 -5.23 8.65 0.08
C ALA A 5 -5.08 9.00 1.57
N THR A 6 -4.74 10.26 1.90
CA THR A 6 -4.74 10.75 3.29
C THR A 6 -6.14 10.63 3.91
N ALA A 7 -7.18 11.10 3.20
CA ALA A 7 -8.56 11.03 3.67
C ALA A 7 -9.06 9.59 3.85
N GLY A 8 -8.65 8.67 2.97
CA GLY A 8 -8.98 7.25 3.07
C GLY A 8 -8.39 6.54 4.29
N HIS A 9 -7.35 7.12 4.90
CA HIS A 9 -6.65 6.52 6.05
C HIS A 9 -6.88 7.27 7.38
N VAL A 10 -7.40 8.50 7.35
CA VAL A 10 -7.47 9.38 8.52
C VAL A 10 -8.38 8.86 9.64
N LEU A 11 -9.45 8.14 9.29
CA LEU A 11 -10.40 7.57 10.26
C LEU A 11 -9.99 6.20 10.80
N ASP A 12 -8.86 5.65 10.33
CA ASP A 12 -8.42 4.28 10.66
C ASP A 12 -9.53 3.22 10.43
N PHE A 13 -10.38 3.45 9.41
CA PHE A 13 -11.50 2.58 9.01
C PHE A 13 -11.24 1.83 7.69
N ASP A 14 -10.04 1.94 7.20
CA ASP A 14 -9.53 1.18 6.08
C ASP A 14 -9.20 -0.27 6.48
N ASP A 15 -9.00 -1.11 5.49
CA ASP A 15 -8.69 -2.53 5.65
C ASP A 15 -7.42 -2.79 6.48
N THR A 16 -7.21 -4.04 6.87
CA THR A 16 -5.95 -4.49 7.48
C THR A 16 -5.53 -5.84 6.92
N TYR A 17 -4.34 -5.87 6.36
CA TYR A 17 -3.67 -7.08 5.88
C TYR A 17 -2.68 -7.56 6.94
N LEU A 18 -3.08 -8.55 7.74
CA LEU A 18 -2.30 -9.02 8.88
C LEU A 18 -0.92 -9.61 8.49
N PRO A 19 -0.79 -10.40 7.40
CA PRO A 19 0.52 -10.96 7.04
C PRO A 19 1.62 -9.91 6.83
N GLY A 20 1.26 -8.70 6.40
CA GLY A 20 2.20 -7.60 6.20
C GLY A 20 2.08 -6.48 7.23
N LEU A 21 1.13 -6.58 8.16
CA LEU A 21 0.76 -5.54 9.12
C LEU A 21 0.59 -4.17 8.43
N ALA A 22 -0.14 -4.16 7.31
CA ALA A 22 -0.30 -3.01 6.43
C ALA A 22 -1.75 -2.80 6.02
N HIS A 23 -2.08 -1.57 5.61
CA HIS A 23 -3.39 -1.16 5.09
C HIS A 23 -3.28 -1.01 3.57
N LEU A 24 -3.65 -2.06 2.82
CA LEU A 24 -3.33 -2.13 1.40
C LEU A 24 -4.21 -1.23 0.54
N SER A 25 -5.49 -1.07 0.91
CA SER A 25 -6.42 -0.21 0.16
C SER A 25 -6.10 1.28 0.28
N ALA A 26 -5.56 1.71 1.43
CA ALA A 26 -5.34 3.13 1.70
C ALA A 26 -4.51 3.86 0.62
N PRO A 27 -3.38 3.33 0.12
CA PRO A 27 -2.66 3.93 -1.00
C PRO A 27 -3.16 3.46 -2.37
N THR A 28 -3.62 2.20 -2.52
CA THR A 28 -3.88 1.61 -3.83
C THR A 28 -5.24 2.00 -4.41
N ALA A 29 -6.30 2.04 -3.58
CA ALA A 29 -7.62 2.39 -4.05
C ALA A 29 -7.69 3.85 -4.57
N PRO A 30 -7.19 4.87 -3.84
CA PRO A 30 -7.12 6.22 -4.36
C PRO A 30 -6.27 6.34 -5.63
N ALA A 31 -5.15 5.59 -5.73
CA ALA A 31 -4.33 5.56 -6.94
C ALA A 31 -5.13 5.08 -8.15
N ALA A 32 -5.87 3.98 -8.00
CA ALA A 32 -6.70 3.45 -9.08
C ALA A 32 -7.88 4.36 -9.41
N LEU A 33 -8.61 4.86 -8.42
CA LEU A 33 -9.82 5.64 -8.60
C LEU A 33 -9.53 7.02 -9.22
N VAL A 34 -8.58 7.77 -8.65
CA VAL A 34 -8.31 9.14 -9.11
C VAL A 34 -7.66 9.13 -10.50
N LEU A 35 -6.63 8.29 -10.71
CA LEU A 35 -6.00 8.20 -12.02
C LEU A 35 -6.95 7.59 -13.06
N GLY A 36 -7.75 6.60 -12.67
CA GLY A 36 -8.76 6.01 -13.53
C GLY A 36 -9.79 7.03 -14.02
N ALA A 37 -10.26 7.91 -13.12
CA ALA A 37 -11.17 8.99 -13.45
C ALA A 37 -10.50 10.02 -14.39
N GLU A 38 -9.27 10.45 -14.09
CA GLU A 38 -8.50 11.36 -14.96
C GLU A 38 -8.32 10.81 -16.38
N LEU A 39 -8.14 9.49 -16.51
CA LEU A 39 -7.93 8.82 -17.80
C LEU A 39 -9.26 8.37 -18.46
N GLY A 40 -10.42 8.65 -17.87
CA GLY A 40 -11.72 8.23 -18.37
C GLY A 40 -11.91 6.71 -18.44
N LYS A 41 -11.27 5.95 -17.54
CA LYS A 41 -11.33 4.48 -17.53
C LYS A 41 -12.66 3.97 -16.96
N GLY A 42 -13.21 2.93 -17.55
CA GLY A 42 -14.39 2.26 -17.00
C GLY A 42 -14.09 1.52 -15.69
N VAL A 43 -15.14 1.32 -14.87
CA VAL A 43 -15.06 0.70 -13.54
C VAL A 43 -14.31 -0.63 -13.55
N GLY A 44 -14.54 -1.49 -14.52
CA GLY A 44 -13.84 -2.78 -14.61
C GLY A 44 -12.32 -2.65 -14.79
N ALA A 45 -11.83 -1.60 -15.47
CA ALA A 45 -10.40 -1.34 -15.60
C ALA A 45 -9.81 -0.82 -14.28
N VAL A 46 -10.54 0.05 -13.60
CA VAL A 46 -10.15 0.59 -12.29
C VAL A 46 -10.06 -0.53 -11.24
N LEU A 47 -11.07 -1.42 -11.18
CA LEU A 47 -11.07 -2.55 -10.24
C LEU A 47 -9.92 -3.53 -10.50
N ARG A 48 -9.62 -3.83 -11.77
CA ARG A 48 -8.43 -4.67 -12.10
C ARG A 48 -7.13 -4.02 -11.68
N ALA A 49 -6.97 -2.73 -11.95
CA ALA A 49 -5.78 -1.99 -11.56
C ALA A 49 -5.60 -1.95 -10.03
N TYR A 50 -6.70 -1.72 -9.31
CA TYR A 50 -6.72 -1.79 -7.85
C TYR A 50 -6.30 -3.17 -7.34
N ALA A 51 -6.89 -4.25 -7.86
CA ALA A 51 -6.56 -5.61 -7.43
C ALA A 51 -5.08 -5.95 -7.69
N GLU A 52 -4.55 -5.64 -8.87
CA GLU A 52 -3.13 -5.87 -9.18
C GLU A 52 -2.20 -5.07 -8.26
N GLY A 53 -2.52 -3.80 -7.98
CA GLY A 53 -1.77 -2.98 -7.02
C GLY A 53 -1.84 -3.51 -5.60
N PHE A 54 -3.02 -3.97 -5.19
CA PHE A 54 -3.25 -4.57 -3.87
C PHE A 54 -2.39 -5.82 -3.68
N GLU A 55 -2.39 -6.75 -4.64
CA GLU A 55 -1.60 -7.97 -4.59
C GLU A 55 -0.09 -7.68 -4.59
N ALA A 56 0.38 -6.76 -5.44
CA ALA A 56 1.79 -6.39 -5.48
C ALA A 56 2.27 -5.77 -4.15
N MET A 57 1.50 -4.87 -3.56
CA MET A 57 1.80 -4.30 -2.25
C MET A 57 1.77 -5.37 -1.16
N GLY A 58 0.76 -6.24 -1.17
CA GLY A 58 0.58 -7.31 -0.19
C GLY A 58 1.75 -8.28 -0.18
N ALA A 59 2.26 -8.66 -1.35
CA ALA A 59 3.41 -9.55 -1.47
C ALA A 59 4.67 -8.97 -0.82
N VAL A 60 4.97 -7.69 -1.10
CA VAL A 60 6.15 -7.01 -0.52
C VAL A 60 5.95 -6.80 0.99
N ALA A 61 4.76 -6.41 1.43
CA ALA A 61 4.47 -6.19 2.84
C ALA A 61 4.60 -7.49 3.66
N ALA A 62 4.02 -8.59 3.19
CA ALA A 62 4.11 -9.88 3.86
C ALA A 62 5.55 -10.41 3.92
N ALA A 63 6.31 -10.32 2.83
CA ALA A 63 7.70 -10.76 2.78
C ALA A 63 8.62 -9.90 3.66
N SER A 64 8.24 -8.65 3.92
CA SER A 64 9.01 -7.69 4.72
C SER A 64 8.61 -7.66 6.20
N HIS A 65 7.53 -8.36 6.59
CA HIS A 65 7.11 -8.48 7.98
C HIS A 65 7.90 -9.60 8.68
N PRO A 66 8.35 -9.41 9.95
CA PRO A 66 8.16 -8.25 10.81
C PRO A 66 9.27 -7.17 10.69
N ALA A 67 10.28 -7.39 9.86
CA ALA A 67 11.52 -6.60 9.85
C ALA A 67 11.29 -5.08 9.65
N LEU A 68 10.40 -4.68 8.73
CA LEU A 68 10.06 -3.26 8.54
C LEU A 68 9.49 -2.66 9.81
N TYR A 69 8.52 -3.35 10.42
CA TYR A 69 7.85 -2.86 11.61
C TYR A 69 8.81 -2.72 12.80
N GLU A 70 9.64 -3.73 13.04
CA GLU A 70 10.62 -3.74 14.15
C GLU A 70 11.68 -2.65 14.01
N ARG A 71 12.06 -2.31 12.78
CA ARG A 71 13.00 -1.22 12.48
C ARG A 71 12.38 0.18 12.57
N GLY A 72 11.10 0.29 12.92
CA GLY A 72 10.43 1.58 13.10
C GLY A 72 9.80 2.15 11.83
N TRP A 73 9.75 1.36 10.74
CA TRP A 73 9.07 1.77 9.52
C TRP A 73 7.54 1.56 9.63
N HIS A 74 6.79 2.38 8.92
CA HIS A 74 5.36 2.19 8.71
C HIS A 74 5.15 1.32 7.44
N PRO A 75 4.81 0.02 7.56
CA PRO A 75 4.76 -0.88 6.40
C PRO A 75 3.82 -0.38 5.30
N THR A 76 2.66 0.20 5.66
CA THR A 76 1.72 0.79 4.69
C THR A 76 2.38 1.88 3.83
N ALA A 77 3.15 2.77 4.46
CA ALA A 77 3.79 3.88 3.75
C ALA A 77 5.03 3.44 2.96
N VAL A 78 5.78 2.47 3.46
CA VAL A 78 6.98 1.93 2.77
C VAL A 78 6.59 1.07 1.57
N CYS A 79 5.58 0.18 1.71
CA CYS A 79 5.15 -0.71 0.62
C CYS A 79 4.09 -0.07 -0.31
N GLY A 80 3.39 0.95 0.17
CA GLY A 80 2.32 1.64 -0.56
C GLY A 80 2.68 2.15 -1.95
N PRO A 81 3.89 2.72 -2.16
CA PRO A 81 4.33 3.15 -3.48
C PRO A 81 4.33 2.03 -4.51
N VAL A 82 4.69 0.79 -4.12
CA VAL A 82 4.67 -0.40 -5.01
C VAL A 82 3.26 -0.67 -5.53
N GLY A 83 2.27 -0.72 -4.62
CA GLY A 83 0.87 -0.96 -5.01
C GLY A 83 0.32 0.15 -5.89
N SER A 84 0.57 1.40 -5.51
CA SER A 84 0.11 2.56 -6.27
C SER A 84 0.76 2.67 -7.64
N ALA A 85 2.07 2.35 -7.76
CA ALA A 85 2.77 2.32 -9.03
C ALA A 85 2.26 1.20 -9.95
N THR A 86 1.99 0.02 -9.40
CA THR A 86 1.44 -1.12 -10.14
C THR A 86 0.05 -0.78 -10.68
N ALA A 87 -0.85 -0.25 -9.84
CA ALA A 87 -2.18 0.18 -10.25
C ALA A 87 -2.12 1.26 -11.35
N ALA A 88 -1.25 2.25 -11.18
CA ALA A 88 -1.06 3.32 -12.15
C ALA A 88 -0.47 2.81 -13.47
N ALA A 89 0.53 1.93 -13.43
CA ALA A 89 1.13 1.31 -14.61
C ALA A 89 0.09 0.55 -15.43
N ARG A 90 -0.82 -0.20 -14.76
CA ARG A 90 -1.93 -0.89 -15.42
C ARG A 90 -2.87 0.07 -16.13
N LEU A 91 -3.28 1.17 -15.48
CA LEU A 91 -4.18 2.16 -16.06
C LEU A 91 -3.56 2.92 -17.23
N LEU A 92 -2.26 3.19 -17.16
CA LEU A 92 -1.47 3.82 -18.23
C LEU A 92 -1.18 2.85 -19.40
N GLY A 93 -1.46 1.55 -19.25
CA GLY A 93 -1.21 0.54 -20.29
C GLY A 93 0.28 0.25 -20.50
N LEU A 94 1.09 0.36 -19.45
CA LEU A 94 2.52 0.09 -19.54
C LEU A 94 2.79 -1.39 -19.79
N ASN A 95 3.79 -1.68 -20.60
CA ASN A 95 4.30 -3.05 -20.81
C ASN A 95 5.08 -3.52 -19.56
N THR A 96 5.47 -4.79 -19.54
CA THR A 96 6.17 -5.42 -18.40
C THR A 96 7.45 -4.66 -18.01
N GLU A 97 8.24 -4.25 -18.99
CA GLU A 97 9.49 -3.51 -18.76
C GLU A 97 9.24 -2.16 -18.08
N ARG A 98 8.30 -1.37 -18.62
CA ARG A 98 7.90 -0.08 -18.06
C ARG A 98 7.21 -0.22 -16.71
N THR A 99 6.42 -1.28 -16.50
CA THR A 99 5.82 -1.58 -15.18
C THR A 99 6.91 -1.89 -14.16
N ARG A 100 7.91 -2.67 -14.51
CA ARG A 100 9.06 -2.94 -13.63
C ARG A 100 9.82 -1.65 -13.29
N ALA A 101 10.04 -0.77 -14.28
CA ALA A 101 10.63 0.53 -14.05
C ALA A 101 9.78 1.40 -13.12
N ALA A 102 8.45 1.41 -13.28
CA ALA A 102 7.53 2.14 -12.41
C ALA A 102 7.63 1.68 -10.95
N VAL A 103 7.62 0.37 -10.74
CA VAL A 103 7.78 -0.22 -9.39
C VAL A 103 9.16 0.13 -8.81
N GLY A 104 10.24 -0.01 -9.58
CA GLY A 104 11.57 0.37 -9.14
C GLY A 104 11.68 1.85 -8.76
N LEU A 105 11.17 2.76 -9.63
CA LEU A 105 11.13 4.20 -9.35
C LEU A 105 10.34 4.53 -8.08
N SER A 106 9.28 3.78 -7.80
CA SER A 106 8.46 3.99 -6.61
C SER A 106 9.21 3.72 -5.31
N LEU A 107 10.18 2.79 -5.33
CA LEU A 107 11.01 2.46 -4.17
C LEU A 107 11.97 3.59 -3.79
N LEU A 108 12.36 4.46 -4.73
CA LEU A 108 13.24 5.61 -4.45
C LEU A 108 12.58 6.64 -3.53
N GLY A 109 11.26 6.70 -3.50
CA GLY A 109 10.48 7.57 -2.64
C GLY A 109 9.81 6.84 -1.47
N ALA A 110 10.13 5.55 -1.26
CA ALA A 110 9.57 4.79 -0.15
C ALA A 110 10.02 5.36 1.20
N GLY A 111 9.13 5.36 2.17
CA GLY A 111 9.43 5.88 3.50
C GLY A 111 8.17 5.95 4.37
N GLY A 112 8.36 6.39 5.59
CA GLY A 112 7.29 6.53 6.58
C GLY A 112 7.67 5.90 7.91
N LEU A 113 7.43 6.63 8.99
CA LEU A 113 7.89 6.28 10.33
C LEU A 113 6.72 5.91 11.25
N ARG A 114 6.88 4.86 12.03
CA ARG A 114 5.95 4.51 13.12
C ARG A 114 5.86 5.60 14.19
N ALA A 115 6.92 6.38 14.36
CA ALA A 115 6.91 7.52 15.27
C ALA A 115 5.82 8.57 14.96
N ALA A 116 5.27 8.56 13.72
CA ALA A 116 4.15 9.40 13.33
C ALA A 116 2.77 8.88 13.77
N PHE A 117 2.69 7.66 14.34
CA PHE A 117 1.41 7.10 14.78
C PHE A 117 0.78 7.92 15.89
N GLY A 118 -0.56 8.05 15.86
CA GLY A 118 -1.30 8.92 16.77
C GLY A 118 -1.32 10.40 16.36
N THR A 119 -0.74 10.75 15.21
CA THR A 119 -0.74 12.10 14.65
C THR A 119 -1.24 12.10 13.20
N ASP A 120 -1.49 13.28 12.62
CA ASP A 120 -1.82 13.44 11.21
C ASP A 120 -0.74 12.87 10.28
N GLY A 121 0.49 12.80 10.76
CA GLY A 121 1.62 12.22 10.04
C GLY A 121 1.38 10.78 9.60
N LYS A 122 0.62 9.98 10.37
CA LYS A 122 0.27 8.60 9.98
C LYS A 122 -0.48 8.55 8.65
N SER A 123 -1.50 9.37 8.47
CA SER A 123 -2.29 9.39 7.24
C SER A 123 -1.61 10.16 6.11
N LEU A 124 -0.89 11.24 6.42
CA LEU A 124 -0.15 12.01 5.43
C LEU A 124 0.93 11.18 4.72
N GLN A 125 1.69 10.36 5.43
CA GLN A 125 2.72 9.52 4.79
C GLN A 125 2.12 8.46 3.86
N VAL A 126 0.88 8.00 4.08
CA VAL A 126 0.14 7.13 3.15
C VAL A 126 -0.28 7.91 1.90
N GLY A 127 -0.72 9.16 2.07
CA GLY A 127 -0.97 10.06 0.95
C GLY A 127 0.27 10.30 0.08
N MET A 128 1.42 10.51 0.72
CA MET A 128 2.72 10.67 0.02
C MET A 128 3.09 9.38 -0.73
N ALA A 129 2.89 8.22 -0.13
CA ALA A 129 3.15 6.92 -0.75
C ALA A 129 2.30 6.71 -2.02
N ALA A 130 1.00 7.00 -1.96
CA ALA A 130 0.10 6.92 -3.11
C ALA A 130 0.51 7.86 -4.24
N ALA A 131 0.78 9.12 -3.92
CA ALA A 131 1.22 10.11 -4.90
C ALA A 131 2.58 9.76 -5.51
N GLY A 132 3.52 9.26 -4.70
CA GLY A 132 4.84 8.81 -5.12
C GLY A 132 4.77 7.66 -6.12
N GLY A 133 3.94 6.65 -5.85
CA GLY A 133 3.75 5.51 -6.75
C GLY A 133 3.15 5.91 -8.10
N VAL A 134 2.11 6.75 -8.12
CA VAL A 134 1.52 7.25 -9.38
C VAL A 134 2.54 8.06 -10.18
N ARG A 135 3.29 8.95 -9.51
CA ARG A 135 4.36 9.72 -10.16
C ARG A 135 5.43 8.82 -10.75
N ALA A 136 5.82 7.77 -10.05
CA ALA A 136 6.79 6.78 -10.53
C ALA A 136 6.32 6.11 -11.83
N ALA A 137 5.04 5.72 -11.91
CA ALA A 137 4.46 5.15 -13.12
C ALA A 137 4.43 6.16 -14.29
N GLN A 138 4.12 7.42 -14.02
CA GLN A 138 4.17 8.50 -15.02
C GLN A 138 5.59 8.75 -15.53
N LEU A 139 6.60 8.73 -14.65
CA LEU A 139 8.01 8.85 -15.04
C LEU A 139 8.46 7.66 -15.88
N ALA A 140 8.08 6.45 -15.52
CA ALA A 140 8.36 5.26 -16.32
C ALA A 140 7.70 5.34 -17.70
N ALA A 141 6.45 5.84 -17.79
CA ALA A 141 5.77 6.10 -19.06
C ALA A 141 6.54 7.10 -19.93
N ALA A 142 7.13 8.11 -19.30
CA ALA A 142 7.95 9.13 -19.97
C ALA A 142 9.38 8.66 -20.32
N GLY A 143 9.76 7.43 -19.95
CA GLY A 143 11.05 6.86 -20.34
C GLY A 143 12.14 6.91 -19.27
N ALA A 144 11.82 7.23 -18.02
CA ALA A 144 12.80 7.15 -16.95
C ALA A 144 13.30 5.71 -16.75
N GLU A 145 14.61 5.58 -16.58
CA GLU A 145 15.30 4.29 -16.46
C GLU A 145 15.90 4.11 -15.07
N LEU A 146 16.05 2.84 -14.68
CA LEU A 146 16.66 2.39 -13.45
C LEU A 146 17.48 1.11 -13.69
N PRO A 147 18.43 0.78 -12.80
CA PRO A 147 19.01 -0.55 -12.77
C PRO A 147 17.93 -1.63 -12.69
N ALA A 148 18.14 -2.74 -13.38
CA ALA A 148 17.13 -3.79 -13.58
C ALA A 148 16.52 -4.34 -12.29
N ASP A 149 17.27 -4.36 -11.19
CA ASP A 149 16.81 -4.87 -9.89
C ASP A 149 17.23 -3.96 -8.72
N VAL A 150 16.71 -2.74 -8.71
CA VAL A 150 16.96 -1.77 -7.63
C VAL A 150 16.43 -2.26 -6.27
N ALA A 151 15.54 -3.24 -6.27
CA ALA A 151 15.03 -3.79 -5.02
C ALA A 151 16.07 -4.67 -4.29
N ARG A 152 16.79 -5.53 -5.03
CA ARG A 152 17.73 -6.53 -4.48
C ARG A 152 19.20 -6.19 -4.71
N ALA A 153 19.49 -5.18 -5.53
CA ALA A 153 20.86 -4.72 -5.75
C ALA A 153 21.50 -4.26 -4.44
N PRO A 154 22.85 -4.30 -4.32
CA PRO A 154 23.55 -3.69 -3.18
C PRO A 154 23.10 -2.25 -2.95
N ALA A 155 22.84 -1.88 -1.70
CA ALA A 155 22.24 -0.62 -1.30
C ALA A 155 20.82 -0.37 -1.86
N GLY A 156 20.14 -1.41 -2.33
CA GLY A 156 18.74 -1.38 -2.78
C GLY A 156 17.74 -1.40 -1.63
N PHE A 157 16.47 -1.63 -1.97
CA PHE A 157 15.38 -1.62 -1.00
C PHE A 157 15.58 -2.64 0.14
N GLU A 158 15.99 -3.87 -0.17
CA GLU A 158 16.17 -4.92 0.83
C GLU A 158 17.26 -4.54 1.85
N ASP A 159 18.38 -4.01 1.40
CA ASP A 159 19.47 -3.57 2.27
C ASP A 159 19.07 -2.34 3.09
N ALA A 160 18.50 -1.32 2.45
CA ALA A 160 18.20 -0.04 3.08
C ALA A 160 17.07 -0.16 4.13
N PHE A 161 16.02 -0.88 3.81
CA PHE A 161 14.84 -1.00 4.66
C PHE A 161 14.85 -2.26 5.54
N GLY A 162 15.64 -3.26 5.20
CA GLY A 162 15.63 -4.58 5.83
C GLY A 162 14.37 -5.38 5.50
N GLY A 163 13.66 -4.96 4.46
CA GLY A 163 12.52 -5.67 3.91
C GLY A 163 12.93 -6.75 2.93
N ARG A 164 11.94 -7.36 2.28
CA ARG A 164 12.14 -8.27 1.16
C ARG A 164 11.20 -7.92 0.02
N PHE A 165 11.71 -7.98 -1.18
CA PHE A 165 10.89 -7.81 -2.38
C PHE A 165 10.43 -9.17 -2.88
N ALA A 166 9.11 -9.38 -2.90
CA ALA A 166 8.50 -10.62 -3.33
C ALA A 166 7.38 -10.37 -4.36
N GLU A 167 7.12 -11.37 -5.18
CA GLU A 167 5.98 -11.39 -6.09
C GLU A 167 4.74 -12.00 -5.40
N PRO A 168 3.51 -11.70 -5.88
CA PRO A 168 2.30 -12.28 -5.35
C PRO A 168 2.34 -13.82 -5.34
N GLY A 169 1.90 -14.40 -4.24
CA GLY A 169 1.79 -15.85 -4.07
C GLY A 169 0.54 -16.44 -4.71
N ALA A 170 0.39 -17.78 -4.60
CA ALA A 170 -0.77 -18.49 -5.13
C ALA A 170 -2.09 -18.10 -4.41
N ARG A 171 -2.01 -17.72 -3.13
CA ARG A 171 -3.15 -17.21 -2.37
C ARG A 171 -3.09 -15.69 -2.37
N GLY A 172 -4.16 -15.05 -2.86
CA GLY A 172 -4.23 -13.62 -2.99
C GLY A 172 -4.21 -12.88 -1.66
N ALA A 173 -3.57 -11.72 -1.62
CA ALA A 173 -3.56 -10.85 -0.44
C ALA A 173 -5.00 -10.38 -0.11
N ILE A 174 -5.84 -10.20 -1.12
CA ILE A 174 -7.23 -9.78 -0.96
C ILE A 174 -8.08 -10.81 -0.20
N GLU A 175 -7.76 -12.09 -0.29
CA GLU A 175 -8.44 -13.18 0.43
C GLU A 175 -8.05 -13.22 1.92
N LEU A 176 -6.91 -12.63 2.28
CA LEU A 176 -6.36 -12.58 3.63
C LEU A 176 -6.58 -11.23 4.29
N ASN A 177 -7.29 -10.34 3.62
CA ASN A 177 -7.53 -8.98 4.07
C ASN A 177 -8.72 -8.91 5.03
N TRP A 178 -8.63 -8.05 6.02
CA TRP A 178 -9.67 -7.86 7.01
C TRP A 178 -10.36 -6.52 6.82
N ILE A 179 -11.69 -6.55 6.71
CA ILE A 179 -12.53 -5.36 6.68
C ILE A 179 -12.90 -5.02 8.12
N LYS A 180 -12.66 -3.79 8.52
CA LYS A 180 -12.94 -3.32 9.89
C LYS A 180 -14.43 -3.10 10.12
N ALA A 181 -14.90 -3.46 11.32
CA ALA A 181 -16.25 -3.17 11.77
C ALA A 181 -16.36 -1.80 12.46
N TRP A 182 -15.25 -1.29 13.01
CA TRP A 182 -15.18 0.00 13.70
C TRP A 182 -14.02 0.85 13.19
N PRO A 183 -14.15 2.19 13.21
CA PRO A 183 -13.10 3.13 12.77
C PRO A 183 -11.99 3.24 13.84
N CYS A 184 -11.20 2.20 14.00
CA CYS A 184 -10.09 2.16 14.94
C CYS A 184 -9.10 1.05 14.59
N CYS A 185 -8.01 0.95 15.34
CA CYS A 185 -7.03 -0.11 15.17
C CYS A 185 -7.68 -1.49 15.28
N LEU A 186 -7.44 -2.38 14.30
CA LEU A 186 -8.02 -3.72 14.29
C LEU A 186 -7.74 -4.52 15.58
N GLN A 187 -6.60 -4.31 16.21
CA GLN A 187 -6.23 -4.99 17.46
C GLN A 187 -7.16 -4.66 18.64
N THR A 188 -7.91 -3.56 18.57
CA THR A 188 -8.89 -3.17 19.61
C THR A 188 -10.28 -3.75 19.39
N HIS A 189 -10.57 -4.31 18.20
CA HIS A 189 -11.89 -4.82 17.83
C HIS A 189 -12.37 -5.94 18.79
N GLY A 190 -11.47 -6.85 19.18
CA GLY A 190 -11.81 -7.91 20.14
C GLY A 190 -12.23 -7.38 21.52
N ALA A 191 -11.60 -6.29 21.99
CA ALA A 191 -11.97 -5.65 23.25
C ALA A 191 -13.33 -4.94 23.14
N ILE A 192 -13.61 -4.28 22.02
CA ILE A 192 -14.91 -3.64 21.75
C ILE A 192 -16.01 -4.69 21.72
N GLU A 193 -15.81 -5.79 21.02
CA GLU A 193 -16.78 -6.89 20.93
C GLU A 193 -17.04 -7.53 22.28
N ALA A 194 -16.00 -7.75 23.09
CA ALA A 194 -16.13 -8.28 24.43
C ALA A 194 -16.94 -7.35 25.35
N ALA A 195 -16.69 -6.03 25.27
CA ALA A 195 -17.44 -5.04 26.04
C ALA A 195 -18.93 -4.97 25.62
N ASP A 196 -19.21 -5.06 24.31
CA ASP A 196 -20.59 -5.08 23.82
C ASP A 196 -21.34 -6.34 24.28
N ARG A 197 -20.69 -7.49 24.29
CA ARG A 197 -21.27 -8.74 24.82
C ARG A 197 -21.53 -8.64 26.32
N ALA A 198 -20.59 -8.14 27.12
CA ALA A 198 -20.76 -7.95 28.55
C ALA A 198 -21.94 -7.02 28.85
N ARG A 199 -22.01 -5.88 28.13
CA ARG A 199 -23.16 -4.96 28.25
C ARG A 199 -24.51 -5.63 27.94
N ALA A 200 -24.57 -6.49 26.92
CA ALA A 200 -25.78 -7.20 26.52
C ALA A 200 -26.22 -8.23 27.55
N THR A 201 -25.30 -8.79 28.35
CA THR A 201 -25.59 -9.75 29.43
C THR A 201 -25.79 -9.11 30.79
N GLY A 202 -25.68 -7.79 30.90
CA GLY A 202 -25.91 -7.05 32.17
C GLY A 202 -24.74 -7.13 33.16
N VAL A 203 -23.55 -7.48 32.66
CA VAL A 203 -22.30 -7.51 33.44
C VAL A 203 -21.52 -6.22 33.22
#